data_6fcf191801550202e2f7002c36ffe673
#
_entry.id   6fcf191801550202e2f7002c36ffe673
#
_cell.length_a   1.000
_cell.length_b   1.000
_cell.length_c   1.000
_cell.angle_alpha   90.00
_cell.angle_beta   90.00
_cell.angle_gamma   90.00
#
_symmetry.space_group_name_H-M   'P 1'
#
loop_
_entity.id
_entity.type
_entity.pdbx_description
1 polymer ?
#
loop_
_entity_poly.entity_id
_entity_poly.type
_entity_poly.pdbx_seq_one_letter_code
_entity_poly.pdbx_strand_id
1 'polypeptide(L)'
;MTLPRLELEHCRARQGRLLEVMSNLGVEAVILRRNAHVLWLCGHRFGDHFDSLAVMDKEGRVTLIAPHRKPDHAAADKIVTYPAKWLSTMRNDQPQAAAECLLSTVPELSRMSKVAVEWSSFSQYLAQELKSDLVDIDPDLFRLRRCKDPDELACLKAAIAATERMYEKAREIIRPGIQELEVFNALQTEAVMSLGELLTGTGNDYQCNSRGGPPRRGHAAEAGELYILDLGPAYQGYFADNA
;
A
#
# COMPACT_ATOMS: atom_id res chain seq x y z
N MET A 1 1.92 23.58 3.39
CA MET A 1 2.82 22.79 2.51
C MET A 1 1.96 21.72 1.86
N THR A 2 2.01 21.55 0.55
CA THR A 2 1.31 20.43 -0.11
C THR A 2 2.12 19.16 0.18
N LEU A 3 1.47 18.14 0.73
CA LEU A 3 2.13 16.86 1.01
C LEU A 3 2.43 16.12 -0.30
N PRO A 4 3.53 15.35 -0.37
CA PRO A 4 3.94 14.64 -1.58
C PRO A 4 2.96 13.52 -1.93
N ARG A 5 2.90 13.20 -3.21
CA ARG A 5 2.18 12.04 -3.75
C ARG A 5 3.00 11.44 -4.88
N LEU A 6 2.67 10.22 -5.31
CA LEU A 6 3.33 9.64 -6.45
C LEU A 6 2.98 10.42 -7.73
N GLU A 7 4.01 10.75 -8.50
CA GLU A 7 3.90 11.50 -9.74
C GLU A 7 3.58 10.57 -10.92
N LEU A 8 2.68 11.00 -11.82
CA LEU A 8 2.28 10.15 -12.96
C LEU A 8 3.45 9.84 -13.90
N GLU A 9 4.37 10.77 -14.07
CA GLU A 9 5.57 10.57 -14.88
C GLU A 9 6.45 9.46 -14.30
N HIS A 10 6.70 9.47 -13.00
CA HIS A 10 7.44 8.42 -12.32
C HIS A 10 6.71 7.07 -12.36
N CYS A 11 5.37 7.07 -12.26
CA CYS A 11 4.59 5.85 -12.46
C CYS A 11 4.78 5.28 -13.88
N ARG A 12 4.76 6.13 -14.91
CA ARG A 12 5.04 5.70 -16.30
C ARG A 12 6.46 5.15 -16.47
N ALA A 13 7.46 5.76 -15.81
CA ALA A 13 8.83 5.21 -15.80
C ALA A 13 8.88 3.83 -15.11
N ARG A 14 8.15 3.63 -14.00
CA ARG A 14 8.01 2.32 -13.34
C ARG A 14 7.35 1.28 -14.23
N GLN A 15 6.30 1.68 -14.98
CA GLN A 15 5.66 0.82 -15.98
C GLN A 15 6.65 0.38 -17.07
N GLY A 16 7.51 1.28 -17.55
CA GLY A 16 8.57 0.93 -18.50
C GLY A 16 9.52 -0.14 -17.96
N ARG A 17 9.98 0.00 -16.71
CA ARG A 17 10.82 -1.01 -16.05
C ARG A 17 10.13 -2.37 -15.88
N LEU A 18 8.84 -2.35 -15.57
CA LEU A 18 8.04 -3.59 -15.46
C LEU A 18 7.86 -4.24 -16.83
N LEU A 19 7.67 -3.45 -17.89
CA LEU A 19 7.56 -3.94 -19.27
C LEU A 19 8.82 -4.67 -19.72
N GLU A 20 10.01 -4.19 -19.36
CA GLU A 20 11.28 -4.88 -19.61
C GLU A 20 11.33 -6.25 -18.93
N VAL A 21 10.86 -6.33 -17.67
CA VAL A 21 10.76 -7.61 -16.94
C VAL A 21 9.76 -8.55 -17.64
N MET A 22 8.60 -8.05 -18.03
CA MET A 22 7.60 -8.83 -18.77
C MET A 22 8.16 -9.40 -20.07
N SER A 23 8.91 -8.60 -20.82
CA SER A 23 9.59 -9.02 -22.05
C SER A 23 10.59 -10.16 -21.78
N ASN A 24 11.40 -10.04 -20.73
CA ASN A 24 12.39 -11.06 -20.35
C ASN A 24 11.72 -12.37 -19.91
N LEU A 25 10.56 -12.30 -19.27
CA LEU A 25 9.77 -13.47 -18.84
C LEU A 25 8.95 -14.06 -20.00
N GLY A 26 8.78 -13.34 -21.10
CA GLY A 26 7.97 -13.72 -22.24
C GLY A 26 6.47 -13.79 -21.90
N VAL A 27 5.98 -12.91 -21.01
CA VAL A 27 4.58 -12.84 -20.59
C VAL A 27 3.81 -11.80 -21.40
N GLU A 28 2.54 -12.07 -21.67
CA GLU A 28 1.68 -11.20 -22.48
C GLU A 28 0.96 -10.13 -21.64
N ALA A 29 0.81 -10.39 -20.35
CA ALA A 29 0.27 -9.43 -19.40
C ALA A 29 0.81 -9.69 -17.99
N VAL A 30 0.68 -8.68 -17.13
CA VAL A 30 0.86 -8.79 -15.66
C VAL A 30 -0.39 -8.31 -14.96
N ILE A 31 -0.83 -9.04 -13.94
CA ILE A 31 -1.98 -8.71 -13.10
C ILE A 31 -1.50 -8.42 -11.68
N LEU A 32 -1.73 -7.19 -11.20
CA LEU A 32 -1.39 -6.75 -9.85
C LEU A 32 -2.65 -6.51 -9.03
N ARG A 33 -2.64 -6.97 -7.77
CA ARG A 33 -3.75 -6.81 -6.82
C ARG A 33 -3.35 -6.18 -5.49
N ARG A 34 -2.10 -6.42 -5.00
CA ARG A 34 -1.67 -5.81 -3.74
C ARG A 34 -1.73 -4.28 -3.85
N ASN A 35 -2.42 -3.64 -2.90
CA ASN A 35 -2.56 -2.18 -2.88
C ASN A 35 -1.22 -1.45 -3.02
N ALA A 36 -0.15 -1.97 -2.41
CA ALA A 36 1.19 -1.42 -2.53
C ALA A 36 1.78 -1.50 -3.94
N HIS A 37 1.44 -2.53 -4.72
CA HIS A 37 1.91 -2.68 -6.10
C HIS A 37 1.02 -1.92 -7.09
N VAL A 38 -0.29 -1.88 -6.84
CA VAL A 38 -1.22 -1.03 -7.61
C VAL A 38 -0.87 0.45 -7.40
N LEU A 39 -0.60 0.87 -6.17
CA LEU A 39 -0.10 2.21 -5.86
C LEU A 39 1.20 2.51 -6.61
N TRP A 40 2.20 1.62 -6.51
CA TRP A 40 3.50 1.79 -7.16
C TRP A 40 3.39 1.92 -8.67
N LEU A 41 2.51 1.14 -9.31
CA LEU A 41 2.31 1.14 -10.76
C LEU A 41 1.48 2.35 -11.21
N CYS A 42 0.40 2.69 -10.49
CA CYS A 42 -0.62 3.64 -10.95
C CYS A 42 -0.60 4.99 -10.22
N GLY A 43 0.09 5.12 -9.08
CA GLY A 43 0.17 6.36 -8.31
C GLY A 43 -1.06 6.68 -7.44
N HIS A 44 -2.05 5.78 -7.39
CA HIS A 44 -3.24 5.95 -6.54
C HIS A 44 -3.34 4.85 -5.49
N ARG A 45 -3.53 5.25 -4.23
CA ARG A 45 -3.76 4.32 -3.12
C ARG A 45 -5.26 4.19 -2.86
N PHE A 46 -5.76 2.99 -2.96
CA PHE A 46 -7.09 2.65 -2.47
C PHE A 46 -7.04 2.34 -0.97
N GLY A 47 -8.14 2.61 -0.25
CA GLY A 47 -8.24 2.21 1.16
C GLY A 47 -8.16 0.69 1.32
N ASP A 48 -7.63 0.23 2.47
CA ASP A 48 -7.32 -1.19 2.70
C ASP A 48 -8.55 -2.12 2.70
N HIS A 49 -9.74 -1.54 2.78
CA HIS A 49 -11.01 -2.27 2.69
C HIS A 49 -11.50 -2.47 1.24
N PHE A 50 -10.77 -1.98 0.25
CA PHE A 50 -11.13 -2.09 -1.15
C PHE A 50 -10.18 -3.00 -1.90
N ASP A 51 -10.75 -3.83 -2.78
CA ASP A 51 -9.99 -4.58 -3.77
C ASP A 51 -9.85 -3.76 -5.06
N SER A 52 -8.64 -3.65 -5.55
CA SER A 52 -8.33 -3.06 -6.85
C SER A 52 -7.46 -4.01 -7.66
N LEU A 53 -7.51 -3.91 -8.98
CA LEU A 53 -6.66 -4.67 -9.89
C LEU A 53 -6.03 -3.71 -10.90
N ALA A 54 -4.77 -3.92 -11.21
CA ALA A 54 -4.11 -3.27 -12.33
C ALA A 54 -3.58 -4.34 -13.28
N VAL A 55 -3.87 -4.20 -14.55
CA VAL A 55 -3.32 -5.06 -15.61
C VAL A 55 -2.51 -4.23 -16.55
N MET A 56 -1.30 -4.66 -16.84
CA MET A 56 -0.49 -4.09 -17.91
C MET A 56 -0.26 -5.14 -18.99
N ASP A 57 -0.55 -4.81 -20.24
CA ASP A 57 -0.30 -5.68 -21.38
C ASP A 57 1.13 -5.53 -21.92
N LYS A 58 1.51 -6.39 -22.85
CA LYS A 58 2.85 -6.40 -23.48
C LYS A 58 3.17 -5.15 -24.32
N GLU A 59 2.18 -4.34 -24.65
CA GLU A 59 2.33 -3.02 -25.26
C GLU A 59 2.53 -1.91 -24.22
N GLY A 60 2.51 -2.22 -22.94
CA GLY A 60 2.68 -1.27 -21.83
C GLY A 60 1.41 -0.49 -21.48
N ARG A 61 0.24 -0.86 -22.01
CA ARG A 61 -1.03 -0.21 -21.68
C ARG A 61 -1.56 -0.73 -20.34
N VAL A 62 -1.93 0.18 -19.47
CA VAL A 62 -2.42 -0.14 -18.14
C VAL A 62 -3.93 0.05 -18.05
N THR A 63 -4.62 -1.01 -17.66
CA THR A 63 -6.03 -0.99 -17.26
C THR A 63 -6.14 -1.10 -15.74
N LEU A 64 -6.79 -0.12 -15.11
CA LEU A 64 -7.04 -0.09 -13.67
C LEU A 64 -8.51 -0.40 -13.38
N ILE A 65 -8.77 -1.44 -12.60
CA ILE A 65 -10.08 -1.76 -12.04
C ILE A 65 -10.16 -1.12 -10.66
N ALA A 66 -10.95 -0.07 -10.57
CA ALA A 66 -11.07 0.75 -9.38
C ALA A 66 -12.37 0.46 -8.62
N PRO A 67 -12.33 0.36 -7.28
CA PRO A 67 -13.55 0.19 -6.49
C PRO A 67 -14.36 1.49 -6.49
N HIS A 68 -15.64 1.38 -6.79
CA HIS A 68 -16.67 2.41 -6.63
C HIS A 68 -16.50 3.70 -7.45
N ARG A 69 -15.33 4.36 -7.42
CA ARG A 69 -15.08 5.65 -8.09
C ARG A 69 -13.78 5.62 -8.88
N LYS A 70 -13.77 6.32 -10.00
CA LYS A 70 -12.52 6.57 -10.73
C LYS A 70 -11.65 7.53 -9.91
N PRO A 71 -10.37 7.21 -9.69
CA PRO A 71 -9.44 8.17 -9.11
C PRO A 71 -9.18 9.33 -10.09
N ASP A 72 -9.06 10.55 -9.54
CA ASP A 72 -8.72 11.74 -10.32
C ASP A 72 -7.24 11.77 -10.74
N HIS A 73 -6.42 10.95 -10.07
CA HIS A 73 -4.98 10.89 -10.29
C HIS A 73 -4.53 9.42 -10.33
N ALA A 74 -4.31 8.91 -11.53
CA ALA A 74 -3.76 7.57 -11.75
C ALA A 74 -3.10 7.47 -13.14
N ALA A 75 -1.93 6.85 -13.19
CA ALA A 75 -1.20 6.53 -14.42
C ALA A 75 -1.77 5.24 -15.06
N ALA A 76 -2.98 5.33 -15.59
CA ALA A 76 -3.63 4.23 -16.30
C ALA A 76 -4.24 4.74 -17.62
N ASP A 77 -4.22 3.90 -18.65
CA ASP A 77 -4.74 4.24 -19.98
C ASP A 77 -6.27 4.01 -20.03
N LYS A 78 -6.75 3.06 -19.24
CA LYS A 78 -8.17 2.77 -19.05
C LYS A 78 -8.47 2.58 -17.56
N ILE A 79 -9.52 3.25 -17.08
CA ILE A 79 -10.01 3.08 -15.70
C ILE A 79 -11.47 2.66 -15.77
N VAL A 80 -11.77 1.50 -15.21
CA VAL A 80 -13.12 0.95 -15.09
C VAL A 80 -13.45 0.74 -13.63
N THR A 81 -14.68 0.96 -13.24
CA THR A 81 -15.13 0.81 -11.87
C THR A 81 -16.09 -0.35 -11.72
N TYR A 82 -16.04 -1.02 -10.59
CA TYR A 82 -17.06 -1.94 -10.14
C TYR A 82 -17.74 -1.40 -8.86
N PRO A 83 -19.02 -1.76 -8.60
CA PRO A 83 -19.69 -1.33 -7.37
C PRO A 83 -19.13 -2.07 -6.16
N ALA A 84 -18.25 -1.40 -5.39
CA ALA A 84 -17.65 -1.97 -4.17
C ALA A 84 -18.56 -1.88 -2.93
N LYS A 85 -19.74 -1.27 -3.09
CA LYS A 85 -20.74 -1.12 -2.02
C LYS A 85 -22.12 -1.46 -2.56
N TRP A 86 -22.96 -2.05 -1.69
CA TRP A 86 -24.40 -2.13 -1.84
C TRP A 86 -25.02 -1.04 -0.97
N LEU A 87 -25.60 -0.03 -1.58
CA LEU A 87 -26.01 1.20 -0.89
C LEU A 87 -24.80 1.82 -0.16
N SER A 88 -24.81 1.85 1.17
CA SER A 88 -23.70 2.35 2.00
C SER A 88 -22.85 1.23 2.61
N THR A 89 -23.23 -0.04 2.46
CA THR A 89 -22.51 -1.17 3.04
C THR A 89 -21.46 -1.70 2.07
N MET A 90 -20.25 -1.96 2.56
CA MET A 90 -19.18 -2.60 1.78
C MET A 90 -19.60 -4.01 1.36
N ARG A 91 -19.33 -4.36 0.11
CA ARG A 91 -19.45 -5.74 -0.39
C ARG A 91 -18.35 -6.60 0.24
N ASN A 92 -18.69 -7.80 0.65
CA ASN A 92 -17.74 -8.80 1.12
C ASN A 92 -17.16 -9.67 -0.02
N ASP A 93 -17.79 -9.64 -1.21
CA ASP A 93 -17.39 -10.35 -2.42
C ASP A 93 -16.59 -9.47 -3.41
N GLN A 94 -15.94 -8.40 -2.92
CA GLN A 94 -15.17 -7.49 -3.78
C GLN A 94 -14.11 -8.19 -4.64
N PRO A 95 -13.36 -9.20 -4.14
CA PRO A 95 -12.39 -9.93 -4.98
C PRO A 95 -13.02 -10.58 -6.22
N GLN A 96 -14.22 -11.15 -6.07
CA GLN A 96 -14.98 -11.71 -7.18
C GLN A 96 -15.45 -10.62 -8.15
N ALA A 97 -16.09 -9.58 -7.62
CA ALA A 97 -16.61 -8.48 -8.44
C ALA A 97 -15.52 -7.75 -9.23
N ALA A 98 -14.34 -7.56 -8.62
CA ALA A 98 -13.18 -6.98 -9.29
C ALA A 98 -12.65 -7.89 -10.41
N ALA A 99 -12.60 -9.21 -10.16
CA ALA A 99 -12.20 -10.20 -11.16
C ALA A 99 -13.17 -10.25 -12.36
N GLU A 100 -14.46 -10.31 -12.10
CA GLU A 100 -15.51 -10.27 -13.14
C GLU A 100 -15.43 -8.98 -13.97
N CYS A 101 -15.24 -7.84 -13.30
CA CYS A 101 -15.06 -6.55 -13.97
C CYS A 101 -13.79 -6.54 -14.84
N LEU A 102 -12.69 -7.12 -14.36
CA LEU A 102 -11.46 -7.23 -15.15
C LEU A 102 -11.66 -8.10 -16.40
N LEU A 103 -12.20 -9.31 -16.23
CA LEU A 103 -12.40 -10.26 -17.34
C LEU A 103 -13.36 -9.72 -18.40
N SER A 104 -14.39 -9.00 -17.99
CA SER A 104 -15.29 -8.32 -18.93
C SER A 104 -14.65 -7.12 -19.63
N THR A 105 -13.68 -6.45 -18.97
CA THR A 105 -13.00 -5.27 -19.51
C THR A 105 -11.86 -5.62 -20.46
N VAL A 106 -11.16 -6.73 -20.17
CA VAL A 106 -9.99 -7.24 -20.92
C VAL A 106 -10.21 -8.74 -21.23
N PRO A 107 -11.19 -9.07 -22.10
CA PRO A 107 -11.57 -10.46 -22.40
C PRO A 107 -10.44 -11.27 -23.05
N GLU A 108 -9.46 -10.60 -23.65
CA GLU A 108 -8.28 -11.23 -24.24
C GLU A 108 -7.39 -11.94 -23.20
N LEU A 109 -7.45 -11.57 -21.91
CA LEU A 109 -6.72 -12.25 -20.84
C LEU A 109 -6.98 -13.76 -20.82
N SER A 110 -8.22 -14.20 -21.08
CA SER A 110 -8.59 -15.63 -21.09
C SER A 110 -7.97 -16.41 -22.27
N ARG A 111 -7.38 -15.71 -23.24
CA ARG A 111 -6.76 -16.30 -24.44
C ARG A 111 -5.25 -16.18 -24.47
N MET A 112 -4.67 -15.44 -23.54
CA MET A 112 -3.22 -15.29 -23.42
C MET A 112 -2.60 -16.62 -23.02
N SER A 113 -1.45 -16.93 -23.61
CA SER A 113 -0.75 -18.18 -23.32
C SER A 113 0.03 -18.13 -22.01
N LYS A 114 0.56 -16.93 -21.66
CA LYS A 114 1.41 -16.74 -20.47
C LYS A 114 1.14 -15.40 -19.82
N VAL A 115 0.80 -15.42 -18.53
CA VAL A 115 0.44 -14.23 -17.75
C VAL A 115 1.21 -14.21 -16.43
N ALA A 116 1.81 -13.06 -16.09
CA ALA A 116 2.45 -12.88 -14.80
C ALA A 116 1.42 -12.43 -13.74
N VAL A 117 1.51 -12.98 -12.54
CA VAL A 117 0.60 -12.71 -11.43
C VAL A 117 1.36 -12.63 -10.11
N GLU A 118 0.82 -11.89 -9.17
CA GLU A 118 1.33 -11.87 -7.79
C GLU A 118 0.84 -13.12 -7.04
N TRP A 119 1.66 -14.14 -6.92
CA TRP A 119 1.25 -15.35 -6.23
C TRP A 119 0.88 -15.12 -4.76
N SER A 120 1.53 -14.17 -4.11
CA SER A 120 1.24 -13.80 -2.72
C SER A 120 -0.16 -13.20 -2.51
N SER A 121 -0.85 -12.76 -3.59
CA SER A 121 -2.17 -12.11 -3.51
C SER A 121 -3.10 -12.46 -4.68
N PHE A 122 -2.77 -13.47 -5.47
CA PHE A 122 -3.54 -13.81 -6.66
C PHE A 122 -4.96 -14.29 -6.32
N SER A 123 -5.93 -13.76 -7.06
CA SER A 123 -7.34 -14.10 -6.86
C SER A 123 -7.67 -15.47 -7.46
N GLN A 124 -8.25 -16.36 -6.65
CA GLN A 124 -8.75 -17.65 -7.14
C GLN A 124 -9.84 -17.50 -8.20
N TYR A 125 -10.63 -16.45 -8.16
CA TYR A 125 -11.65 -16.14 -9.18
C TYR A 125 -11.03 -15.89 -10.56
N LEU A 126 -9.84 -15.27 -10.62
CA LEU A 126 -9.08 -15.13 -11.85
C LEU A 126 -8.42 -16.44 -12.26
N ALA A 127 -7.86 -17.19 -11.31
CA ALA A 127 -7.19 -18.46 -11.59
C ALA A 127 -8.10 -19.50 -12.26
N GLN A 128 -9.39 -19.48 -11.94
CA GLN A 128 -10.38 -20.41 -12.53
C GLN A 128 -10.70 -20.07 -14.00
N GLU A 129 -10.61 -18.80 -14.36
CA GLU A 129 -10.99 -18.30 -15.68
C GLU A 129 -9.81 -18.19 -16.66
N LEU A 130 -8.60 -18.02 -16.12
CA LEU A 130 -7.37 -17.94 -16.91
C LEU A 130 -6.85 -19.35 -17.24
N LYS A 131 -6.68 -19.62 -18.53
CA LYS A 131 -6.09 -20.87 -19.04
C LYS A 131 -4.60 -20.75 -19.33
N SER A 132 -4.02 -19.62 -18.96
CA SER A 132 -2.64 -19.22 -19.19
C SER A 132 -1.66 -20.02 -18.33
N ASP A 133 -0.43 -20.15 -18.81
CA ASP A 133 0.71 -20.48 -17.95
C ASP A 133 0.97 -19.27 -17.02
N LEU A 134 0.81 -19.48 -15.71
CA LEU A 134 0.93 -18.41 -14.73
C LEU A 134 2.36 -18.35 -14.19
N VAL A 135 2.94 -17.15 -14.23
CA VAL A 135 4.30 -16.87 -13.76
C VAL A 135 4.26 -15.97 -12.54
N ASP A 136 5.02 -16.32 -11.51
CA ASP A 136 5.17 -15.48 -10.32
C ASP A 136 6.00 -14.23 -10.62
N ILE A 137 5.42 -13.06 -10.38
CA ILE A 137 6.07 -11.75 -10.56
C ILE A 137 6.55 -11.12 -9.23
N ASP A 138 6.18 -11.67 -8.09
CA ASP A 138 6.53 -11.10 -6.79
C ASP A 138 8.03 -10.84 -6.61
N PRO A 139 8.96 -11.76 -6.96
CA PRO A 139 10.40 -11.53 -6.80
C PRO A 139 10.90 -10.34 -7.61
N ASP A 140 10.37 -10.15 -8.82
CA ASP A 140 10.75 -9.04 -9.70
C ASP A 140 10.20 -7.72 -9.21
N LEU A 141 8.95 -7.68 -8.74
CA LEU A 141 8.35 -6.50 -8.13
C LEU A 141 9.12 -6.07 -6.88
N PHE A 142 9.49 -7.01 -6.01
CA PHE A 142 10.32 -6.71 -4.84
C PHE A 142 11.68 -6.13 -5.24
N ARG A 143 12.31 -6.67 -6.29
CA ARG A 143 13.57 -6.15 -6.82
C ARG A 143 13.41 -4.74 -7.37
N LEU A 144 12.41 -4.48 -8.22
CA LEU A 144 12.14 -3.17 -8.81
C LEU A 144 11.84 -2.10 -7.73
N ARG A 145 11.11 -2.46 -6.68
CA ARG A 145 10.74 -1.54 -5.60
C ARG A 145 11.84 -1.24 -4.59
N ARG A 146 13.00 -1.93 -4.65
CA ARG A 146 14.15 -1.62 -3.77
C ARG A 146 14.74 -0.24 -4.09
N CYS A 147 14.84 0.11 -5.37
CA CYS A 147 15.31 1.44 -5.78
C CYS A 147 14.11 2.38 -5.89
N LYS A 148 14.07 3.41 -5.02
CA LYS A 148 12.97 4.37 -4.94
C LYS A 148 13.20 5.51 -5.92
N ASP A 149 12.13 5.89 -6.61
CA ASP A 149 12.09 7.11 -7.41
C ASP A 149 11.97 8.36 -6.51
N PRO A 150 12.23 9.56 -7.02
CA PRO A 150 12.18 10.79 -6.21
C PRO A 150 10.83 11.05 -5.51
N ASP A 151 9.71 10.70 -6.14
CA ASP A 151 8.37 10.82 -5.57
C ASP A 151 8.14 9.86 -4.40
N GLU A 152 8.65 8.63 -4.50
CA GLU A 152 8.63 7.65 -3.41
C GLU A 152 9.49 8.12 -2.22
N LEU A 153 10.68 8.67 -2.51
CA LEU A 153 11.56 9.27 -1.49
C LEU A 153 10.91 10.47 -0.81
N ALA A 154 10.13 11.26 -1.53
CA ALA A 154 9.39 12.37 -0.94
C ALA A 154 8.32 11.88 0.05
N CYS A 155 7.59 10.81 -0.26
CA CYS A 155 6.65 10.17 0.66
C CYS A 155 7.34 9.61 1.91
N LEU A 156 8.48 8.93 1.74
CA LEU A 156 9.31 8.45 2.86
C LEU A 156 9.77 9.59 3.76
N LYS A 157 10.26 10.70 3.18
CA LYS A 157 10.69 11.87 3.95
C LYS A 157 9.54 12.50 4.74
N ALA A 158 8.32 12.51 4.19
CA ALA A 158 7.15 12.97 4.93
C ALA A 158 6.84 12.07 6.14
N ALA A 159 6.93 10.75 5.99
CA ALA A 159 6.76 9.82 7.09
C ALA A 159 7.86 9.98 8.15
N ILE A 160 9.12 10.17 7.75
CA ILE A 160 10.25 10.42 8.66
C ILE A 160 10.03 11.71 9.46
N ALA A 161 9.60 12.80 8.80
CA ALA A 161 9.32 14.06 9.49
C ALA A 161 8.16 13.93 10.51
N ALA A 162 7.17 13.09 10.22
CA ALA A 162 6.11 12.78 11.18
C ALA A 162 6.67 11.99 12.39
N THR A 163 7.60 11.05 12.14
CA THR A 163 8.28 10.30 13.21
C THR A 163 9.09 11.22 14.13
N GLU A 164 9.82 12.19 13.59
CA GLU A 164 10.56 13.17 14.39
C GLU A 164 9.64 13.91 15.35
N ARG A 165 8.46 14.36 14.89
CA ARG A 165 7.46 15.00 15.74
C ARG A 165 6.88 14.06 16.80
N MET A 166 6.67 12.79 16.45
CA MET A 166 6.24 11.80 17.43
C MET A 166 7.29 11.65 18.55
N TYR A 167 8.58 11.60 18.23
CA TYR A 167 9.65 11.54 19.24
C TYR A 167 9.76 12.83 20.07
N GLU A 168 9.56 14.00 19.47
CA GLU A 168 9.48 15.26 20.22
C GLU A 168 8.33 15.19 21.23
N LYS A 169 7.16 14.76 20.78
CA LYS A 169 5.99 14.57 21.64
C LYS A 169 6.22 13.56 22.75
N ALA A 170 6.86 12.44 22.44
CA ALA A 170 7.23 11.42 23.43
C ALA A 170 8.07 12.01 24.58
N ARG A 171 9.10 12.83 24.25
CA ARG A 171 9.94 13.50 25.25
C ARG A 171 9.16 14.46 26.16
N GLU A 172 8.11 15.09 25.64
CA GLU A 172 7.26 16.00 26.42
C GLU A 172 6.38 15.26 27.41
N ILE A 173 5.81 14.11 27.03
CA ILE A 173 4.72 13.48 27.77
C ILE A 173 5.14 12.30 28.62
N ILE A 174 6.22 11.58 28.25
CA ILE A 174 6.64 10.39 28.99
C ILE A 174 7.19 10.79 30.35
N ARG A 175 6.52 10.32 31.42
CA ARG A 175 6.86 10.52 32.82
C ARG A 175 6.31 9.36 33.65
N PRO A 176 6.81 9.14 34.87
CA PRO A 176 6.24 8.15 35.76
C PRO A 176 4.74 8.35 35.96
N GLY A 177 3.97 7.27 35.89
CA GLY A 177 2.51 7.25 36.01
C GLY A 177 1.74 7.39 34.67
N ILE A 178 2.39 7.75 33.56
CA ILE A 178 1.70 7.79 32.26
C ILE A 178 1.41 6.37 31.76
N GLN A 179 0.22 6.15 31.22
CA GLN A 179 -0.13 4.86 30.66
C GLN A 179 0.38 4.69 29.21
N GLU A 180 0.78 3.48 28.83
CA GLU A 180 1.25 3.17 27.47
C GLU A 180 0.23 3.55 26.40
N LEU A 181 -1.08 3.33 26.64
CA LEU A 181 -2.15 3.75 25.74
C LEU A 181 -2.28 5.27 25.59
N GLU A 182 -1.98 6.05 26.64
CA GLU A 182 -1.96 7.52 26.55
C GLU A 182 -0.81 7.98 25.66
N VAL A 183 0.38 7.40 25.83
CA VAL A 183 1.53 7.66 24.97
C VAL A 183 1.20 7.31 23.52
N PHE A 184 0.72 6.08 23.25
CA PHE A 184 0.31 5.66 21.93
C PHE A 184 -0.66 6.65 21.27
N ASN A 185 -1.75 6.99 21.95
CA ASN A 185 -2.76 7.91 21.40
C ASN A 185 -2.19 9.29 21.07
N ALA A 186 -1.36 9.84 21.98
CA ALA A 186 -0.74 11.15 21.75
C ALA A 186 0.19 11.13 20.55
N LEU A 187 1.01 10.09 20.41
CA LEU A 187 1.95 9.96 19.30
C LEU A 187 1.22 9.73 17.96
N GLN A 188 0.17 8.88 17.93
CA GLN A 188 -0.65 8.71 16.73
C GLN A 188 -1.33 10.02 16.31
N THR A 189 -1.84 10.79 17.27
CA THR A 189 -2.44 12.11 17.03
C THR A 189 -1.44 13.06 16.39
N GLU A 190 -0.22 13.12 16.92
CA GLU A 190 0.85 13.99 16.39
C GLU A 190 1.19 13.64 14.93
N ALA A 191 1.32 12.35 14.62
CA ALA A 191 1.59 11.90 13.26
C ALA A 191 0.44 12.24 12.30
N VAL A 192 -0.82 11.98 12.68
CA VAL A 192 -2.01 12.31 11.86
C VAL A 192 -2.10 13.82 11.61
N MET A 193 -1.87 14.64 12.63
CA MET A 193 -1.90 16.11 12.50
C MET A 193 -0.76 16.62 11.62
N SER A 194 0.41 16.02 11.70
CA SER A 194 1.58 16.37 10.88
C SER A 194 1.35 16.02 9.40
N LEU A 195 0.73 14.88 9.12
CA LEU A 195 0.48 14.39 7.77
C LEU A 195 -0.86 14.85 7.18
N GLY A 196 -1.76 15.40 8.01
CA GLY A 196 -3.07 15.90 7.55
C GLY A 196 -4.00 14.82 7.00
N GLU A 197 -3.68 13.53 7.20
CA GLU A 197 -4.49 12.38 6.80
C GLU A 197 -4.29 11.20 7.75
N LEU A 198 -5.14 10.19 7.61
CA LEU A 198 -4.99 8.95 8.37
C LEU A 198 -3.70 8.23 7.98
N LEU A 199 -3.02 7.68 8.99
CA LEU A 199 -1.85 6.84 8.75
C LEU A 199 -2.24 5.60 7.96
N THR A 200 -1.39 5.18 7.04
CA THR A 200 -1.57 3.93 6.30
C THR A 200 -0.89 2.73 6.97
N GLY A 201 -0.25 2.98 8.09
CA GLY A 201 0.36 2.01 8.98
C GLY A 201 1.04 2.71 10.15
N THR A 202 1.43 1.96 11.16
CA THR A 202 2.11 2.46 12.35
C THR A 202 3.16 1.45 12.80
N GLY A 203 4.09 1.89 13.65
CA GLY A 203 5.09 1.03 14.29
C GLY A 203 4.47 0.09 15.33
N ASN A 204 5.31 -0.77 15.86
CA ASN A 204 4.90 -1.90 16.67
C ASN A 204 5.11 -1.73 18.18
N ASP A 205 6.08 -0.91 18.60
CA ASP A 205 6.55 -0.91 19.98
C ASP A 205 6.21 0.39 20.71
N TYR A 206 5.43 0.21 21.79
CA TYR A 206 4.93 1.29 22.64
C TYR A 206 4.92 0.85 24.12
N GLN A 207 5.96 0.12 24.57
CA GLN A 207 5.99 -0.45 25.91
C GLN A 207 7.17 0.05 26.73
N CYS A 208 6.94 0.19 28.03
CA CYS A 208 8.01 0.39 29.02
C CYS A 208 8.35 -0.92 29.73
N ASN A 209 9.59 -1.03 30.23
CA ASN A 209 10.12 -2.21 30.93
C ASN A 209 9.80 -3.56 30.24
N SER A 210 10.04 -3.61 28.93
CA SER A 210 9.69 -4.74 28.08
C SER A 210 10.70 -4.83 26.93
N ARG A 211 10.56 -5.84 26.06
CA ARG A 211 11.33 -5.99 24.81
C ARG A 211 10.66 -5.34 23.61
N GLY A 212 9.59 -4.56 23.83
CA GLY A 212 8.76 -3.98 22.81
C GLY A 212 7.40 -4.68 22.68
N GLY A 213 6.56 -4.16 21.82
CA GLY A 213 5.21 -4.65 21.54
C GLY A 213 4.14 -3.55 21.59
N PRO A 214 2.89 -3.88 21.23
CA PRO A 214 1.79 -2.92 21.24
C PRO A 214 1.52 -2.42 22.67
N PRO A 215 0.93 -1.21 22.84
CA PRO A 215 0.68 -0.64 24.16
C PRO A 215 -0.25 -1.54 24.98
N ARG A 216 0.13 -1.80 26.24
CA ARG A 216 -0.63 -2.66 27.15
C ARG A 216 -1.73 -1.86 27.86
N ARG A 217 -2.85 -2.51 28.05
CA ARG A 217 -3.98 -1.93 28.77
C ARG A 217 -3.67 -1.86 30.29
N GLY A 218 -3.82 -0.66 30.87
CA GLY A 218 -3.67 -0.45 32.30
C GLY A 218 -2.23 -0.53 32.81
N HIS A 219 -1.23 -0.53 31.92
CA HIS A 219 0.17 -0.48 32.30
C HIS A 219 0.67 0.97 32.27
N ALA A 220 1.24 1.42 33.38
CA ALA A 220 1.81 2.76 33.55
C ALA A 220 3.32 2.67 33.73
N ALA A 221 4.04 3.63 33.17
CA ALA A 221 5.49 3.72 33.29
C ALA A 221 5.92 4.04 34.75
N GLU A 222 6.97 3.40 35.22
CA GLU A 222 7.59 3.66 36.53
C GLU A 222 8.90 4.43 36.38
N ALA A 223 9.35 5.04 37.45
CA ALA A 223 10.62 5.76 37.44
C ALA A 223 11.80 4.79 37.24
N GLY A 224 12.68 5.10 36.27
CA GLY A 224 13.84 4.28 35.96
C GLY A 224 13.62 3.20 34.92
N GLU A 225 12.38 3.02 34.42
CA GLU A 225 12.09 2.09 33.33
C GLU A 225 12.50 2.67 31.98
N LEU A 226 13.00 1.80 31.11
CA LEU A 226 13.21 2.11 29.69
C LEU A 226 11.89 2.04 28.92
N TYR A 227 11.62 3.05 28.11
CA TYR A 227 10.49 3.04 27.17
C TYR A 227 10.99 2.72 25.76
N ILE A 228 10.48 1.66 25.14
CA ILE A 228 10.81 1.28 23.76
C ILE A 228 9.73 1.82 22.84
N LEU A 229 10.16 2.59 21.86
CA LEU A 229 9.31 3.21 20.84
C LEU A 229 9.83 2.87 19.45
N ASP A 230 9.15 1.95 18.77
CA ASP A 230 9.27 1.71 17.33
C ASP A 230 8.05 2.35 16.65
N LEU A 231 8.22 3.60 16.21
CA LEU A 231 7.08 4.46 15.85
C LEU A 231 6.57 4.26 14.43
N GLY A 232 7.42 4.04 13.47
CA GLY A 232 7.18 3.68 12.09
C GLY A 232 5.88 4.13 11.40
N PRO A 233 5.44 5.40 11.49
CA PRO A 233 4.22 5.83 10.80
C PRO A 233 4.39 5.68 9.30
N ALA A 234 3.32 5.26 8.62
CA ALA A 234 3.32 5.14 7.17
C ALA A 234 2.45 6.23 6.54
N TYR A 235 3.03 6.92 5.56
CA TYR A 235 2.36 7.88 4.69
C TYR A 235 2.23 7.31 3.28
N GLN A 236 1.01 7.26 2.74
CA GLN A 236 0.75 6.72 1.39
C GLN A 236 1.35 5.32 1.16
N GLY A 237 1.41 4.47 2.20
CA GLY A 237 1.99 3.13 2.14
C GLY A 237 3.53 3.07 2.23
N TYR A 238 4.20 4.20 2.47
CA TYR A 238 5.65 4.30 2.70
C TYR A 238 5.93 4.46 4.19
N PHE A 239 6.61 3.49 4.77
CA PHE A 239 6.88 3.39 6.20
C PHE A 239 8.18 4.11 6.56
N ALA A 240 8.16 4.88 7.65
CA ALA A 240 9.36 5.39 8.32
C ALA A 240 9.69 4.42 9.47
N ASP A 241 10.29 3.31 9.14
CA ASP A 241 10.69 2.28 10.10
C ASP A 241 11.91 2.74 10.89
N ASN A 242 11.75 2.94 12.20
CA ASN A 242 12.85 3.26 13.12
C ASN A 242 12.47 3.03 14.58
N ALA A 243 13.45 2.71 15.41
CA ALA A 243 13.35 2.51 16.84
C ALA A 243 14.45 3.25 17.60
#